data_249c750a867dd2bc1467953773f7b3fa
#
_entry.id   249c750a867dd2bc1467953773f7b3fa
#
_cell.length_a   1.000
_cell.length_b   1.000
_cell.length_c   1.000
_cell.angle_alpha   90.00
_cell.angle_beta   90.00
_cell.angle_gamma   90.00
#
_symmetry.space_group_name_H-M   'P 1'
#
loop_
_entity.id
_entity.type
_entity.pdbx_description
1 polymer ?
#
loop_
_entity_poly.entity_id
_entity_poly.type
_entity_poly.pdbx_seq_one_letter_code
_entity_poly.pdbx_strand_id
1 'polypeptide(L)'
;MFRELIPHVNNAETISRTGKIENIVGMSIEASGGRAAIGDICRIYSNESGGQIPAEVVGFKNDHILLMPYANMSGISAGNFVRNTGKRLTLPVGPFLRGRVINALGQPIDGLEPFQRADTFSVDSTYINPMARPPHSGTDGIRRQSH
;
A
#
# COMPACT_ATOMS: atom_id res chain seq x y z
N MET A 1 -38.47 10.11 -7.92
CA MET A 1 -38.15 8.67 -7.95
C MET A 1 -36.70 8.35 -8.43
N PHE A 2 -35.97 9.26 -9.06
CA PHE A 2 -34.59 9.00 -9.53
C PHE A 2 -33.49 9.56 -8.61
N ARG A 3 -33.81 10.29 -7.56
CA ARG A 3 -32.83 10.93 -6.67
C ARG A 3 -32.25 10.00 -5.58
N GLU A 4 -32.88 8.87 -5.32
CA GLU A 4 -32.41 7.91 -4.28
C GLU A 4 -31.48 6.81 -4.82
N LEU A 5 -31.32 6.70 -6.14
CA LEU A 5 -30.45 5.68 -6.74
C LEU A 5 -28.99 6.12 -6.89
N ILE A 6 -28.71 7.44 -6.82
CA ILE A 6 -27.37 8.00 -7.02
C ILE A 6 -26.36 7.56 -5.94
N PRO A 7 -26.71 7.45 -4.64
CA PRO A 7 -25.75 6.98 -3.61
C PRO A 7 -25.35 5.51 -3.79
N HIS A 8 -26.24 4.68 -4.35
CA HIS A 8 -25.97 3.26 -4.56
C HIS A 8 -25.08 2.99 -5.76
N VAL A 9 -25.12 3.86 -6.77
CA VAL A 9 -24.28 3.75 -7.97
C VAL A 9 -22.83 4.18 -7.66
N ASN A 10 -22.62 5.14 -6.76
CA ASN A 10 -21.28 5.57 -6.34
C ASN A 10 -20.58 4.55 -5.43
N ASN A 11 -21.34 3.61 -4.83
CA ASN A 11 -20.81 2.49 -4.05
C ASN A 11 -20.82 1.17 -4.81
N ALA A 12 -21.27 1.14 -6.05
CA ALA A 12 -21.12 -0.01 -6.91
C ALA A 12 -19.62 -0.25 -7.12
N GLU A 13 -19.08 -1.26 -6.47
CA GLU A 13 -17.70 -1.72 -6.65
C GLU A 13 -17.51 -2.03 -8.14
N THR A 14 -16.96 -1.07 -8.85
CA THR A 14 -16.71 -1.14 -10.27
C THR A 14 -15.72 -2.27 -10.51
N ILE A 15 -16.22 -3.38 -11.05
CA ILE A 15 -15.47 -4.52 -11.58
C ILE A 15 -14.34 -4.95 -10.63
N SER A 16 -14.62 -5.95 -9.80
CA SER A 16 -13.61 -6.62 -8.98
C SER A 16 -12.49 -7.16 -9.88
N ARG A 17 -11.37 -6.47 -9.90
CA ARG A 17 -10.15 -6.89 -10.61
C ARG A 17 -9.46 -7.97 -9.80
N THR A 18 -10.05 -9.16 -9.80
CA THR A 18 -9.56 -10.29 -9.02
C THR A 18 -8.74 -11.20 -9.92
N GLY A 19 -7.55 -11.53 -9.50
CA GLY A 19 -6.67 -12.52 -10.10
C GLY A 19 -6.42 -13.69 -9.17
N LYS A 20 -5.61 -14.64 -9.63
CA LYS A 20 -5.13 -15.77 -8.83
C LYS A 20 -3.62 -15.87 -8.88
N ILE A 21 -3.01 -16.26 -7.78
CA ILE A 21 -1.58 -16.60 -7.73
C ILE A 21 -1.38 -17.90 -8.53
N GLU A 22 -0.46 -17.84 -9.49
CA GLU A 22 -0.07 -19.00 -10.27
C GLU A 22 1.28 -19.55 -9.84
N ASN A 23 2.22 -18.64 -9.53
CA ASN A 23 3.56 -19.05 -9.18
C ASN A 23 4.15 -18.14 -8.10
N ILE A 24 5.08 -18.69 -7.32
CA ILE A 24 5.84 -17.93 -6.30
C ILE A 24 7.30 -18.28 -6.50
N VAL A 25 8.13 -17.29 -6.79
CA VAL A 25 9.57 -17.43 -7.01
C VAL A 25 10.33 -16.49 -6.09
N GLY A 26 10.92 -17.04 -5.05
CA GLY A 26 11.60 -16.24 -4.02
C GLY A 26 10.63 -15.27 -3.34
N MET A 27 10.85 -13.97 -3.50
CA MET A 27 9.98 -12.90 -2.94
C MET A 27 8.99 -12.34 -3.97
N SER A 28 8.96 -12.88 -5.19
CA SER A 28 8.09 -12.42 -6.25
C SER A 28 6.93 -13.39 -6.45
N ILE A 29 5.74 -12.84 -6.59
CA ILE A 29 4.51 -13.59 -6.81
C ILE A 29 4.01 -13.27 -8.22
N GLU A 30 3.80 -14.32 -9.02
CA GLU A 30 3.18 -14.22 -10.33
C GLU A 30 1.67 -14.50 -10.18
N ALA A 31 0.84 -13.55 -10.58
CA ALA A 31 -0.61 -13.72 -10.55
C ALA A 31 -1.23 -13.44 -11.91
N SER A 32 -2.19 -14.27 -12.30
CA SER A 32 -2.98 -14.09 -13.52
C SER A 32 -4.24 -13.28 -13.24
N GLY A 33 -4.72 -12.64 -14.28
CA GLY A 33 -5.98 -11.88 -14.23
C GLY A 33 -5.85 -10.51 -13.56
N GLY A 34 -6.76 -9.65 -13.93
CA GLY A 34 -6.86 -8.31 -13.40
C GLY A 34 -6.04 -7.28 -14.17
N ARG A 35 -6.65 -6.11 -14.33
CA ARG A 35 -5.92 -4.94 -14.83
C ARG A 35 -5.25 -4.25 -13.65
N ALA A 36 -3.95 -4.05 -13.74
CA ALA A 36 -3.16 -3.37 -12.73
C ALA A 36 -2.15 -2.45 -13.43
N ALA A 37 -1.72 -1.41 -12.74
CA ALA A 37 -0.59 -0.58 -13.13
C ALA A 37 0.58 -0.83 -12.19
N ILE A 38 1.80 -0.58 -12.65
CA ILE A 38 3.00 -0.61 -11.77
C ILE A 38 2.81 0.41 -10.66
N GLY A 39 3.08 0.00 -9.41
CA GLY A 39 2.86 0.79 -8.20
C GLY A 39 1.46 0.64 -7.60
N ASP A 40 0.52 -0.08 -8.24
CA ASP A 40 -0.76 -0.38 -7.63
C ASP A 40 -0.60 -1.33 -6.45
N ILE A 41 -1.38 -1.10 -5.40
CA ILE A 41 -1.44 -2.01 -4.26
C ILE A 41 -2.51 -3.06 -4.49
N CYS A 42 -2.10 -4.31 -4.40
CA CYS A 42 -2.98 -5.48 -4.42
C CYS A 42 -3.12 -6.06 -3.01
N ARG A 43 -4.22 -6.73 -2.75
CA ARG A 43 -4.44 -7.53 -1.54
C ARG A 43 -4.48 -9.00 -1.90
N ILE A 44 -3.62 -9.78 -1.29
CA ILE A 44 -3.56 -11.23 -1.42
C ILE A 44 -4.36 -11.83 -0.27
N TYR A 45 -5.30 -12.70 -0.58
CA TYR A 45 -6.13 -13.37 0.41
C TYR A 45 -5.55 -14.76 0.70
N SER A 46 -5.04 -14.96 1.91
CA SER A 46 -4.57 -16.26 2.36
C SER A 46 -5.76 -17.14 2.77
N ASN A 47 -5.83 -18.35 2.23
CA ASN A 47 -6.86 -19.31 2.59
C ASN A 47 -6.63 -19.92 3.99
N GLU A 48 -5.39 -19.96 4.46
CA GLU A 48 -5.02 -20.61 5.72
C GLU A 48 -5.19 -19.69 6.93
N SER A 49 -4.78 -18.44 6.79
CA SER A 49 -4.79 -17.48 7.91
C SER A 49 -6.02 -16.56 7.92
N GLY A 50 -6.83 -16.58 6.86
CA GLY A 50 -7.94 -15.64 6.68
C GLY A 50 -7.48 -14.16 6.58
N GLY A 51 -6.16 -13.94 6.56
CA GLY A 51 -5.55 -12.62 6.51
C GLY A 51 -5.45 -12.07 5.10
N GLN A 52 -5.25 -10.75 5.03
CA GLN A 52 -4.96 -10.03 3.79
C GLN A 52 -3.53 -9.53 3.83
N ILE A 53 -2.74 -9.87 2.83
CA ILE A 53 -1.35 -9.42 2.71
C ILE A 53 -1.29 -8.37 1.61
N PRO A 54 -0.87 -7.14 1.92
CA PRO A 54 -0.67 -6.12 0.91
C PRO A 54 0.60 -6.42 0.09
N ALA A 55 0.49 -6.23 -1.22
CA ALA A 55 1.58 -6.40 -2.17
C ALA A 55 1.53 -5.31 -3.23
N GLU A 56 2.68 -4.92 -3.75
CA GLU A 56 2.81 -3.93 -4.81
C GLU A 56 3.01 -4.60 -6.16
N VAL A 57 2.43 -4.02 -7.20
CA VAL A 57 2.70 -4.41 -8.59
C VAL A 57 4.04 -3.83 -9.01
N VAL A 58 5.04 -4.67 -9.17
CA VAL A 58 6.41 -4.27 -9.54
C VAL A 58 6.71 -4.45 -11.03
N GLY A 59 5.85 -5.16 -11.75
CA GLY A 59 6.04 -5.39 -13.18
C GLY A 59 5.04 -6.36 -13.77
N PHE A 60 5.32 -6.72 -15.03
CA PHE A 60 4.54 -7.68 -15.82
C PHE A 60 5.47 -8.67 -16.49
N LYS A 61 5.03 -9.91 -16.61
CA LYS A 61 5.73 -10.97 -17.32
C LYS A 61 4.70 -11.80 -18.09
N ASN A 62 4.77 -11.77 -19.41
CA ASN A 62 3.72 -12.32 -20.27
C ASN A 62 2.36 -11.68 -19.90
N ASP A 63 1.34 -12.50 -19.62
CA ASP A 63 0.00 -12.03 -19.17
C ASP A 63 -0.17 -11.99 -17.64
N HIS A 64 0.93 -12.10 -16.87
CA HIS A 64 0.92 -12.13 -15.42
C HIS A 64 1.43 -10.82 -14.83
N ILE A 65 0.82 -10.42 -13.73
CA ILE A 65 1.33 -9.34 -12.88
C ILE A 65 2.37 -9.91 -11.91
N LEU A 66 3.47 -9.17 -11.74
CA LEU A 66 4.48 -9.48 -10.74
C LEU A 66 4.21 -8.64 -9.49
N LEU A 67 4.05 -9.32 -8.37
CA LEU A 67 3.74 -8.70 -7.09
C LEU A 67 4.89 -8.90 -6.10
N MET A 68 5.19 -7.85 -5.32
CA MET A 68 6.10 -7.89 -4.20
C MET A 68 5.32 -7.65 -2.90
N PRO A 69 5.22 -8.62 -2.00
CA PRO A 69 4.50 -8.47 -0.74
C PRO A 69 5.24 -7.58 0.26
N TYR A 70 4.50 -6.79 1.03
CA TYR A 70 5.05 -5.95 2.10
C TYR A 70 5.16 -6.67 3.46
N ALA A 71 4.66 -7.89 3.55
CA ALA A 71 4.68 -8.68 4.78
C ALA A 71 5.17 -10.11 4.51
N ASN A 72 5.32 -10.89 5.59
CA ASN A 72 5.68 -12.29 5.48
C ASN A 72 4.66 -13.05 4.62
N MET A 73 5.18 -13.91 3.74
CA MET A 73 4.39 -14.72 2.80
C MET A 73 3.86 -16.02 3.41
N SER A 74 3.94 -16.20 4.72
CA SER A 74 3.40 -17.40 5.37
C SER A 74 1.91 -17.56 5.09
N GLY A 75 1.52 -18.74 4.64
CA GLY A 75 0.14 -19.07 4.27
C GLY A 75 -0.29 -18.54 2.89
N ILE A 76 0.64 -18.03 2.07
CA ILE A 76 0.39 -17.76 0.66
C ILE A 76 0.72 -19.02 -0.16
N SER A 77 -0.21 -19.41 -1.02
CA SER A 77 -0.05 -20.55 -1.93
C SER A 77 -0.58 -20.23 -3.33
N ALA A 78 -0.20 -21.02 -4.30
CA ALA A 78 -0.80 -20.99 -5.62
C ALA A 78 -2.33 -21.18 -5.51
N GLY A 79 -3.09 -20.44 -6.31
CA GLY A 79 -4.54 -20.45 -6.28
C GLY A 79 -5.17 -19.43 -5.31
N ASN A 80 -4.40 -18.80 -4.41
CA ASN A 80 -4.92 -17.71 -3.59
C ASN A 80 -5.39 -16.54 -4.45
N PHE A 81 -6.45 -15.86 -4.00
CA PHE A 81 -7.00 -14.72 -4.70
C PHE A 81 -6.17 -13.45 -4.47
N VAL A 82 -6.05 -12.67 -5.54
CA VAL A 82 -5.42 -11.36 -5.53
C VAL A 82 -6.42 -10.33 -6.02
N ARG A 83 -6.64 -9.28 -5.25
CA ARG A 83 -7.52 -8.16 -5.62
C ARG A 83 -6.70 -6.88 -5.78
N ASN A 84 -6.72 -6.29 -6.97
CA ASN A 84 -6.15 -4.96 -7.16
C ASN A 84 -7.06 -3.90 -6.54
N THR A 85 -6.49 -3.02 -5.70
CA THR A 85 -7.23 -1.91 -5.07
C THR A 85 -7.40 -0.71 -6.00
N GLY A 86 -6.63 -0.64 -7.10
CA GLY A 86 -6.57 0.52 -7.99
C GLY A 86 -6.00 1.77 -7.34
N LYS A 87 -5.33 1.61 -6.20
CA LYS A 87 -4.72 2.70 -5.44
C LYS A 87 -3.23 2.44 -5.29
N ARG A 88 -2.45 3.52 -5.29
CA ARG A 88 -1.03 3.48 -4.96
C ARG A 88 -0.81 3.56 -3.47
N LEU A 89 0.40 3.23 -3.02
CA LEU A 89 0.76 3.39 -1.61
C LEU A 89 0.73 4.86 -1.23
N THR A 90 -0.04 5.16 -0.19
CA THR A 90 -0.10 6.48 0.43
C THR A 90 0.31 6.37 1.88
N LEU A 91 1.09 7.33 2.36
CA LEU A 91 1.50 7.41 3.75
C LEU A 91 0.81 8.59 4.44
N PRO A 92 0.49 8.47 5.73
CA PRO A 92 0.04 9.60 6.51
C PRO A 92 1.16 10.63 6.63
N VAL A 93 0.83 11.90 6.51
CA VAL A 93 1.77 13.00 6.66
C VAL A 93 1.22 14.08 7.59
N GLY A 94 2.09 14.65 8.42
CA GLY A 94 1.71 15.72 9.32
C GLY A 94 2.62 15.84 10.54
N PRO A 95 2.44 16.92 11.33
CA PRO A 95 3.23 17.15 12.55
C PRO A 95 3.10 16.04 13.61
N PHE A 96 2.00 15.28 13.56
CA PHE A 96 1.72 14.16 14.48
C PHE A 96 2.70 12.98 14.31
N LEU A 97 3.46 12.92 13.20
CA LEU A 97 4.48 11.90 12.99
C LEU A 97 5.76 12.14 13.80
N ARG A 98 5.92 13.34 14.37
CA ARG A 98 7.11 13.66 15.17
C ARG A 98 7.16 12.79 16.43
N GLY A 99 8.27 12.07 16.60
CA GLY A 99 8.46 11.15 17.71
C GLY A 99 7.68 9.84 17.62
N ARG A 100 7.06 9.55 16.47
CA ARG A 100 6.34 8.32 16.22
C ARG A 100 7.18 7.35 15.38
N VAL A 101 6.95 6.05 15.57
CA VAL A 101 7.54 4.99 14.75
C VAL A 101 6.45 4.34 13.93
N ILE A 102 6.61 4.34 12.61
CA ILE A 102 5.65 3.74 11.67
C ILE A 102 6.35 2.68 10.80
N ASN A 103 5.58 1.70 10.35
CA ASN A 103 6.04 0.73 9.36
C ASN A 103 5.99 1.31 7.93
N ALA A 104 6.44 0.52 6.94
CA ALA A 104 6.45 0.92 5.53
C ALA A 104 5.05 1.22 4.95
N LEU A 105 3.98 0.80 5.61
CA LEU A 105 2.59 1.05 5.24
C LEU A 105 1.98 2.27 5.96
N GLY A 106 2.80 3.01 6.74
CA GLY A 106 2.34 4.16 7.51
C GLY A 106 1.57 3.83 8.78
N GLN A 107 1.58 2.57 9.23
CA GLN A 107 0.92 2.16 10.46
C GLN A 107 1.83 2.36 11.66
N PRO A 108 1.35 2.90 12.79
CA PRO A 108 2.15 3.04 14.00
C PRO A 108 2.54 1.66 14.57
N ILE A 109 3.81 1.52 14.94
CA ILE A 109 4.38 0.33 15.59
C ILE A 109 5.04 0.64 16.93
N ASP A 110 4.81 1.83 17.44
CA ASP A 110 5.35 2.35 18.70
C ASP A 110 4.48 2.04 19.94
N GLY A 111 3.40 1.28 19.77
CA GLY A 111 2.45 0.95 20.84
C GLY A 111 1.53 2.10 21.24
N LEU A 112 1.58 3.24 20.55
CA LEU A 112 0.71 4.38 20.81
C LEU A 112 -0.57 4.32 19.95
N GLU A 113 -1.55 5.16 20.32
CA GLU A 113 -2.83 5.23 19.62
C GLU A 113 -2.67 5.48 18.10
N PRO A 114 -3.52 4.85 17.27
CA PRO A 114 -3.56 5.10 15.84
C PRO A 114 -3.87 6.57 15.51
N PHE A 115 -3.42 7.02 14.35
CA PHE A 115 -3.71 8.37 13.87
C PHE A 115 -5.20 8.53 13.56
N GLN A 116 -5.89 9.46 14.21
CA GLN A 116 -7.33 9.65 14.04
C GLN A 116 -7.69 10.32 12.72
N ARG A 117 -6.88 11.28 12.27
CA ARG A 117 -7.01 11.97 10.98
C ARG A 117 -5.62 12.34 10.50
N ALA A 118 -5.33 12.01 9.24
CA ALA A 118 -4.07 12.34 8.62
C ALA A 118 -4.31 12.68 7.15
N ASP A 119 -3.67 13.73 6.69
CA ASP A 119 -3.49 13.91 5.28
C ASP A 119 -2.63 12.76 4.75
N THR A 120 -2.89 12.31 3.53
CA THR A 120 -2.13 11.23 2.93
C THR A 120 -1.35 11.73 1.74
N PHE A 121 -0.13 11.27 1.61
CA PHE A 121 0.75 11.60 0.51
C PHE A 121 1.12 10.32 -0.26
N SER A 122 1.06 10.36 -1.60
CA SER A 122 1.47 9.23 -2.42
C SER A 122 2.99 9.07 -2.40
N VAL A 123 3.46 7.85 -2.21
CA VAL A 123 4.91 7.54 -2.20
C VAL A 123 5.54 7.78 -3.56
N ASP A 124 4.78 7.61 -4.64
CA ASP A 124 5.20 7.92 -6.02
C ASP A 124 5.17 9.43 -6.34
N SER A 125 5.47 10.26 -5.37
CA SER A 125 5.47 11.70 -5.59
C SER A 125 6.52 12.13 -6.60
N THR A 126 6.16 13.13 -7.37
CA THR A 126 7.01 13.80 -8.35
C THR A 126 8.39 14.10 -7.76
N TYR A 127 9.45 13.80 -8.54
CA TYR A 127 10.82 14.17 -8.22
C TYR A 127 10.88 15.65 -7.80
N ILE A 128 11.22 15.89 -6.54
CA ILE A 128 11.46 17.24 -6.03
C ILE A 128 12.91 17.58 -6.32
N ASN A 129 13.13 18.59 -7.18
CA ASN A 129 14.48 19.08 -7.45
C ASN A 129 15.17 19.45 -6.12
N PRO A 130 16.30 18.82 -5.76
CA PRO A 130 17.00 19.10 -4.52
C PRO A 130 17.37 20.58 -4.34
N MET A 131 17.63 21.28 -5.45
CA MET A 131 17.99 22.71 -5.45
C MET A 131 16.80 23.62 -5.16
N ALA A 132 15.57 23.12 -5.29
CA ALA A 132 14.34 23.87 -4.96
C ALA A 132 13.91 23.71 -3.49
N ARG A 133 14.63 22.89 -2.69
CA ARG A 133 14.34 22.74 -1.26
C ARG A 133 14.79 23.97 -0.50
N PRO A 134 13.92 24.63 0.28
CA PRO A 134 14.35 25.67 1.19
C PRO A 134 15.35 25.09 2.22
N PRO A 135 16.37 25.85 2.63
CA PRO A 135 17.27 25.43 3.69
C PRO A 135 16.45 25.15 4.98
N HIS A 136 16.85 24.12 5.74
CA HIS A 136 16.24 23.81 7.02
C HIS A 136 16.41 25.02 7.98
N SER A 137 15.32 25.72 8.27
CA SER A 137 15.30 26.86 9.17
C SER A 137 14.97 26.49 10.63
N GLY A 138 14.95 25.22 10.95
CA GLY A 138 14.66 24.73 12.31
C GLY A 138 15.50 23.50 12.66
N THR A 139 16.17 23.52 13.79
CA THR A 139 16.69 22.34 14.46
C THR A 139 15.51 21.50 14.97
N ASP A 140 14.96 20.63 14.14
CA ASP A 140 14.20 19.51 14.66
C ASP A 140 15.18 18.68 15.49
N GLY A 141 15.06 18.82 16.82
CA GLY A 141 16.07 18.40 17.77
C GLY A 141 16.44 16.93 17.66
N ILE A 142 17.56 16.68 16.99
CA ILE A 142 18.35 15.49 17.25
C ILE A 142 18.97 15.74 18.64
N ARG A 143 18.29 15.29 19.70
CA ARG A 143 18.94 15.14 21.01
C ARG A 143 20.01 14.09 20.84
N ARG A 144 21.25 14.52 20.72
CA ARG A 144 22.39 13.67 21.04
C ARG A 144 22.30 13.37 22.51
N GLN A 145 22.05 12.10 22.86
CA GLN A 145 22.35 11.62 24.21
C GLN A 145 23.87 11.64 24.34
N SER A 146 24.37 12.61 25.09
CA SER A 146 25.73 12.57 25.61
C SER A 146 25.75 11.57 26.74
N HIS A 147 26.59 10.56 26.63
CA HIS A 147 27.02 9.70 27.71
C HIS A 147 27.92 10.47 28.67
#